data_7f10ebae25b4efedcb0fde8d42e1ce99
#
_entry.id   7f10ebae25b4efedcb0fde8d42e1ce99
#
_cell.length_a   1.000
_cell.length_b   1.000
_cell.length_c   1.000
_cell.angle_alpha   90.00
_cell.angle_beta   90.00
_cell.angle_gamma   90.00
#
_symmetry.space_group_name_H-M   'P 1'
#
loop_
_entity.id
_entity.type
_entity.pdbx_description
1 polymer ?
#
loop_
_entity_poly.entity_id
_entity_poly.type
_entity_poly.pdbx_seq_one_letter_code
_entity_poly.pdbx_strand_id
1 'polypeptide(L)'
;MPRAARPSNRARQRKRPCSSGFSRVNHEDFLPRRLARRAKLPLNLAKIGSRDMNVRFLETFVWLARLRNFRLTAERMHATQAAISSRISALEQEMGVRLFDRGPREVTLTQVGTKALPFAEQILKLNQLMLDSVGDRSKISGLLRLGAVESIIHTWLPELLKRVRDAYPNLTIELTGDTSSHLVAQLASGHIDVALQTTVTTGTETSSIALGSLPMCWIASPSLNISDEALSEAELAAFPIIGFARHSLPHTFLVDLFESVGEPTAQINCMSSVAAIIHMVIDGFGIAVLPSAFVMKELADARLQMLKVTHRVPALPLIAAYRRNPDSLLPESIAQLALAVMLDFALVNGPQFALLPETVNAPPSNT
;
A
#
# COMPACT_ATOMS: atom_id res chain seq x y z
N MET A 1 40.30 49.97 -32.85
CA MET A 1 40.71 50.00 -34.28
C MET A 1 42.07 49.34 -34.39
N PRO A 2 42.41 48.62 -35.47
CA PRO A 2 41.55 48.15 -36.56
C PRO A 2 41.60 46.61 -36.86
N ARG A 3 40.67 46.26 -37.71
CA ARG A 3 40.60 45.39 -38.92
C ARG A 3 40.66 43.88 -38.70
N ALA A 4 39.64 43.19 -38.91
CA ALA A 4 38.92 42.80 -40.16
C ALA A 4 39.73 41.98 -41.16
N ALA A 5 39.41 40.70 -41.30
CA ALA A 5 39.52 39.98 -42.56
C ALA A 5 38.55 38.78 -42.59
N ARG A 6 37.61 38.81 -43.51
CA ARG A 6 36.95 37.73 -44.27
C ARG A 6 37.65 37.67 -45.63
N PRO A 7 37.39 36.74 -46.58
CA PRO A 7 36.54 35.52 -46.63
C PRO A 7 37.21 34.41 -47.47
N SER A 8 36.52 33.28 -47.65
CA SER A 8 36.26 32.55 -48.92
C SER A 8 36.05 31.06 -48.63
N ASN A 9 35.21 30.34 -49.22
CA ASN A 9 34.38 30.26 -50.39
C ASN A 9 34.16 28.75 -50.71
N ARG A 10 32.89 28.38 -50.87
CA ARG A 10 32.38 27.30 -51.75
C ARG A 10 32.85 25.85 -51.57
N ALA A 11 31.89 24.98 -51.17
CA ALA A 11 31.54 23.84 -52.00
C ALA A 11 30.06 23.44 -51.83
N ARG A 12 29.31 23.53 -52.90
CA ARG A 12 27.97 23.01 -53.09
C ARG A 12 28.00 21.49 -53.17
N GLN A 13 27.25 20.78 -52.38
CA GLN A 13 26.77 19.46 -52.81
C GLN A 13 25.34 19.19 -52.29
N ARG A 14 24.45 19.17 -53.23
CA ARG A 14 23.26 18.38 -53.54
C ARG A 14 22.44 17.81 -52.38
N LYS A 15 21.26 18.34 -52.26
CA LYS A 15 20.10 17.79 -51.58
C LYS A 15 19.69 16.45 -52.19
N ARG A 16 19.52 15.43 -51.34
CA ARG A 16 18.61 14.31 -51.61
C ARG A 16 17.62 14.25 -50.46
N PRO A 17 16.31 14.07 -50.72
CA PRO A 17 15.31 13.96 -49.68
C PRO A 17 15.30 12.54 -49.13
N CYS A 18 15.53 12.36 -47.81
CA CYS A 18 15.17 11.14 -47.11
C CYS A 18 13.71 11.17 -46.74
N SER A 19 12.95 10.31 -47.38
CA SER A 19 11.58 9.95 -47.00
C SER A 19 11.60 9.27 -45.65
N SER A 20 11.04 9.92 -44.63
CA SER A 20 10.77 9.34 -43.31
C SER A 20 9.56 8.40 -43.41
N GLY A 21 9.82 7.10 -43.54
CA GLY A 21 8.83 6.07 -43.34
C GLY A 21 8.63 5.87 -41.82
N PHE A 22 7.60 6.47 -41.27
CA PHE A 22 7.08 6.07 -39.95
C PHE A 22 6.36 4.74 -40.12
N SER A 23 7.06 3.63 -39.86
CA SER A 23 6.41 2.33 -39.66
C SER A 23 5.64 2.37 -38.35
N ARG A 24 4.31 2.26 -38.42
CA ARG A 24 3.46 1.94 -37.29
C ARG A 24 3.92 0.59 -36.71
N VAL A 25 4.48 0.61 -35.52
CA VAL A 25 4.74 -0.60 -34.71
C VAL A 25 3.38 -1.09 -34.24
N ASN A 26 2.92 -2.18 -34.82
CA ASN A 26 1.74 -2.90 -34.34
C ASN A 26 2.06 -3.52 -32.99
N HIS A 27 1.21 -3.25 -32.00
CA HIS A 27 1.30 -3.71 -30.62
C HIS A 27 1.00 -5.21 -30.43
N GLU A 28 1.04 -6.03 -31.49
CA GLU A 28 0.66 -7.46 -31.43
C GLU A 28 1.84 -8.46 -31.33
N ASP A 29 3.09 -8.01 -31.31
CA ASP A 29 4.25 -8.93 -31.41
C ASP A 29 4.93 -9.30 -30.08
N PHE A 30 4.33 -9.03 -28.92
CA PHE A 30 4.95 -9.33 -27.61
C PHE A 30 4.24 -10.41 -26.78
N LEU A 31 3.55 -11.35 -27.41
CA LEU A 31 3.05 -12.55 -26.73
C LEU A 31 3.76 -13.81 -27.26
N PRO A 32 4.38 -14.62 -26.39
CA PRO A 32 5.06 -15.83 -26.82
C PRO A 32 4.04 -16.81 -27.41
N ARG A 33 4.24 -17.20 -28.65
CA ARG A 33 3.41 -18.10 -29.50
C ARG A 33 3.06 -19.48 -28.90
N ARG A 34 3.44 -19.78 -27.66
CA ARG A 34 3.14 -21.06 -26.98
C ARG A 34 1.88 -21.08 -26.10
N LEU A 35 1.24 -19.93 -25.82
CA LEU A 35 0.00 -19.86 -25.03
C LEU A 35 -1.29 -19.75 -25.85
N ALA A 36 -1.19 -19.57 -27.17
CA ALA A 36 -2.35 -19.38 -28.05
C ALA A 36 -3.11 -20.70 -28.40
N ARG A 37 -2.72 -21.86 -27.88
CA ARG A 37 -3.36 -23.15 -28.24
C ARG A 37 -4.31 -23.75 -27.20
N ARG A 38 -4.66 -23.06 -26.11
CA ARG A 38 -5.56 -23.61 -25.07
C ARG A 38 -6.71 -22.72 -24.61
N ALA A 39 -7.05 -21.66 -25.28
CA ALA A 39 -8.20 -20.83 -24.91
C ALA A 39 -9.23 -20.73 -26.03
N LYS A 40 -9.67 -21.87 -26.56
CA LYS A 40 -10.97 -22.00 -27.22
C LYS A 40 -11.89 -22.78 -26.29
N LEU A 41 -12.21 -22.21 -25.12
CA LEU A 41 -13.50 -22.49 -24.51
C LEU A 41 -14.51 -21.63 -25.26
N PRO A 42 -15.44 -22.22 -26.01
CA PRO A 42 -16.63 -21.50 -26.45
C PRO A 42 -17.40 -21.20 -25.18
N LEU A 43 -17.34 -19.93 -24.68
CA LEU A 43 -18.37 -19.42 -23.78
C LEU A 43 -19.67 -19.57 -24.56
N ASN A 44 -20.39 -20.64 -24.31
CA ASN A 44 -21.70 -20.88 -24.89
C ASN A 44 -22.70 -19.99 -24.14
N LEU A 45 -22.69 -18.71 -24.50
CA LEU A 45 -23.56 -17.65 -23.93
C LEU A 45 -25.05 -18.03 -24.03
N ALA A 46 -25.41 -18.94 -24.95
CA ALA A 46 -26.78 -19.43 -25.09
C ALA A 46 -27.22 -20.40 -23.96
N LYS A 47 -26.30 -20.90 -23.13
CA LYS A 47 -26.58 -21.75 -21.95
C LYS A 47 -26.46 -21.01 -20.61
N ILE A 48 -26.16 -19.74 -20.61
CA ILE A 48 -26.44 -18.85 -19.46
C ILE A 48 -27.96 -18.61 -19.53
N GLY A 49 -28.70 -19.64 -19.15
CA GLY A 49 -30.15 -19.54 -19.03
C GLY A 49 -30.48 -18.37 -18.13
N SER A 50 -31.55 -17.66 -18.41
CA SER A 50 -32.09 -16.44 -17.80
C SER A 50 -32.27 -16.51 -16.26
N ARG A 51 -31.16 -16.70 -15.54
CA ARG A 51 -31.07 -16.44 -14.11
C ARG A 51 -30.38 -15.09 -14.00
N ASP A 52 -31.18 -14.04 -14.13
CA ASP A 52 -30.73 -12.65 -13.99
C ASP A 52 -30.38 -12.36 -12.52
N MET A 53 -29.19 -12.83 -12.08
CA MET A 53 -28.74 -12.59 -10.71
C MET A 53 -28.62 -11.09 -10.48
N ASN A 54 -29.52 -10.56 -9.66
CA ASN A 54 -29.56 -9.14 -9.36
C ASN A 54 -28.46 -8.76 -8.38
N VAL A 55 -27.56 -7.88 -8.81
CA VAL A 55 -26.44 -7.38 -8.00
C VAL A 55 -26.93 -6.82 -6.64
N ARG A 56 -28.10 -6.18 -6.62
CA ARG A 56 -28.69 -5.63 -5.39
C ARG A 56 -29.13 -6.74 -4.41
N PHE A 57 -29.43 -7.93 -4.88
CA PHE A 57 -29.75 -9.08 -4.02
C PHE A 57 -28.48 -9.67 -3.42
N LEU A 58 -27.38 -9.72 -4.19
CA LEU A 58 -26.07 -10.11 -3.66
C LEU A 58 -25.57 -9.13 -2.60
N GLU A 59 -25.74 -7.84 -2.82
CA GLU A 59 -25.43 -6.80 -1.86
C GLU A 59 -26.21 -6.99 -0.55
N THR A 60 -27.53 -7.25 -0.66
CA THR A 60 -28.38 -7.54 0.49
C THR A 60 -27.91 -8.79 1.25
N PHE A 61 -27.49 -9.84 0.52
CA PHE A 61 -26.95 -11.06 1.09
C PHE A 61 -25.66 -10.79 1.89
N VAL A 62 -24.71 -10.07 1.32
CA VAL A 62 -23.44 -9.73 1.98
C VAL A 62 -23.68 -8.87 3.25
N TRP A 63 -24.54 -7.85 3.17
CA TRP A 63 -24.86 -7.03 4.33
C TRP A 63 -25.56 -7.82 5.43
N LEU A 64 -26.52 -8.67 5.10
CA LEU A 64 -27.21 -9.50 6.10
C LEU A 64 -26.26 -10.53 6.73
N ALA A 65 -25.33 -11.09 5.96
CA ALA A 65 -24.31 -11.99 6.48
C ALA A 65 -23.41 -11.32 7.53
N ARG A 66 -23.08 -10.03 7.33
CA ARG A 66 -22.22 -9.24 8.23
C ARG A 66 -22.97 -8.76 9.48
N LEU A 67 -24.16 -8.18 9.29
CA LEU A 67 -24.93 -7.56 10.37
C LEU A 67 -25.78 -8.57 11.16
N ARG A 68 -26.04 -9.75 10.60
CA ARG A 68 -26.86 -10.84 11.20
C ARG A 68 -28.19 -10.38 11.73
N ASN A 69 -28.72 -9.28 11.20
CA ASN A 69 -29.94 -8.63 11.67
C ASN A 69 -30.67 -7.95 10.52
N PHE A 70 -31.90 -8.38 10.23
CA PHE A 70 -32.75 -7.85 9.15
C PHE A 70 -33.05 -6.35 9.32
N ARG A 71 -33.29 -5.90 10.56
CA ARG A 71 -33.60 -4.49 10.83
C ARG A 71 -32.40 -3.59 10.58
N LEU A 72 -31.21 -3.96 11.12
CA LEU A 72 -29.97 -3.22 10.90
C LEU A 72 -29.58 -3.21 9.42
N THR A 73 -29.82 -4.32 8.72
CA THR A 73 -29.56 -4.39 7.26
C THR A 73 -30.51 -3.46 6.50
N ALA A 74 -31.78 -3.37 6.90
CA ALA A 74 -32.76 -2.48 6.31
C ALA A 74 -32.38 -1.01 6.52
N GLU A 75 -32.01 -0.63 7.74
CA GLU A 75 -31.50 0.70 8.07
C GLU A 75 -30.26 1.06 7.22
N ARG A 76 -29.30 0.14 7.14
CA ARG A 76 -28.05 0.32 6.36
C ARG A 76 -28.30 0.51 4.88
N MET A 77 -29.27 -0.22 4.31
CA MET A 77 -29.60 -0.20 2.87
C MET A 77 -30.74 0.78 2.51
N HIS A 78 -31.14 1.63 3.45
CA HIS A 78 -32.26 2.58 3.28
C HIS A 78 -33.51 1.89 2.69
N ALA A 79 -33.86 0.71 3.22
CA ALA A 79 -34.95 -0.13 2.76
C ALA A 79 -35.83 -0.56 3.95
N THR A 80 -36.99 -1.16 3.65
CA THR A 80 -37.81 -1.79 4.67
C THR A 80 -37.32 -3.22 4.97
N GLN A 81 -37.56 -3.69 6.20
CA GLN A 81 -37.21 -5.08 6.57
C GLN A 81 -37.93 -6.11 5.65
N ALA A 82 -39.14 -5.82 5.23
CA ALA A 82 -39.90 -6.65 4.28
C ALA A 82 -39.18 -6.72 2.91
N ALA A 83 -38.63 -5.61 2.43
CA ALA A 83 -37.86 -5.57 1.18
C ALA A 83 -36.57 -6.39 1.30
N ILE A 84 -35.85 -6.31 2.41
CA ILE A 84 -34.65 -7.14 2.65
C ILE A 84 -35.04 -8.64 2.65
N SER A 85 -36.09 -9.02 3.38
CA SER A 85 -36.55 -10.41 3.40
C SER A 85 -36.96 -10.91 2.01
N SER A 86 -37.67 -10.09 1.22
CA SER A 86 -38.05 -10.41 -0.14
C SER A 86 -36.85 -10.62 -1.06
N ARG A 87 -35.82 -9.75 -1.00
CA ARG A 87 -34.61 -9.86 -1.80
C ARG A 87 -33.82 -11.14 -1.48
N ILE A 88 -33.70 -11.47 -0.19
CA ILE A 88 -33.03 -12.73 0.23
C ILE A 88 -33.83 -13.95 -0.25
N SER A 89 -35.14 -13.94 -0.08
CA SER A 89 -35.99 -15.06 -0.55
C SER A 89 -35.91 -15.23 -2.07
N ALA A 90 -35.87 -14.14 -2.83
CA ALA A 90 -35.72 -14.18 -4.28
C ALA A 90 -34.34 -14.75 -4.67
N LEU A 91 -33.26 -14.35 -4.01
CA LEU A 91 -31.91 -14.88 -4.24
C LEU A 91 -31.83 -16.39 -3.91
N GLU A 92 -32.39 -16.81 -2.77
CA GLU A 92 -32.46 -18.22 -2.37
C GLU A 92 -33.26 -19.06 -3.35
N GLN A 93 -34.39 -18.54 -3.85
CA GLN A 93 -35.21 -19.18 -4.87
C GLN A 93 -34.47 -19.32 -6.22
N GLU A 94 -33.75 -18.25 -6.64
CA GLU A 94 -32.96 -18.24 -7.86
C GLU A 94 -31.81 -19.26 -7.79
N MET A 95 -31.12 -19.33 -6.65
CA MET A 95 -30.04 -20.30 -6.43
C MET A 95 -30.55 -21.72 -6.13
N GLY A 96 -31.83 -21.89 -5.75
CA GLY A 96 -32.42 -23.17 -5.38
C GLY A 96 -31.93 -23.70 -4.03
N VAL A 97 -31.34 -22.85 -3.18
CA VAL A 97 -30.77 -23.24 -1.89
C VAL A 97 -31.04 -22.16 -0.84
N ARG A 98 -31.07 -22.56 0.44
CA ARG A 98 -31.12 -21.59 1.54
C ARG A 98 -29.72 -21.10 1.87
N LEU A 99 -29.59 -19.78 2.03
CA LEU A 99 -28.35 -19.10 2.41
C LEU A 99 -28.30 -18.78 3.90
N PHE A 100 -29.48 -18.63 4.52
CA PHE A 100 -29.60 -18.33 5.95
C PHE A 100 -30.47 -19.33 6.69
N ASP A 101 -30.06 -19.64 7.91
CA ASP A 101 -30.88 -20.27 8.93
C ASP A 101 -31.54 -19.15 9.74
N ARG A 102 -32.89 -19.22 9.81
CA ARG A 102 -33.71 -18.25 10.53
C ARG A 102 -34.02 -18.79 11.92
N GLY A 103 -33.12 -18.55 12.86
CA GLY A 103 -33.38 -18.81 14.28
C GLY A 103 -34.24 -17.72 14.92
N PRO A 104 -34.87 -18.00 16.10
CA PRO A 104 -35.76 -17.07 16.79
C PRO A 104 -35.04 -15.84 17.39
N ARG A 105 -33.70 -15.87 17.48
CA ARG A 105 -32.90 -14.78 18.08
C ARG A 105 -31.79 -14.26 17.16
N GLU A 106 -31.35 -15.03 16.20
CA GLU A 106 -30.19 -14.67 15.35
C GLU A 106 -30.34 -15.25 13.94
N VAL A 107 -29.82 -14.52 12.96
CA VAL A 107 -29.72 -14.93 11.56
C VAL A 107 -28.31 -15.42 11.32
N THR A 108 -28.14 -16.69 10.97
CA THR A 108 -26.84 -17.30 10.71
C THR A 108 -26.76 -17.82 9.28
N LEU A 109 -25.55 -17.87 8.72
CA LEU A 109 -25.34 -18.47 7.41
C LEU A 109 -25.46 -19.99 7.49
N THR A 110 -26.11 -20.60 6.49
CA THR A 110 -26.00 -22.03 6.24
C THR A 110 -24.58 -22.39 5.76
N GLN A 111 -24.24 -23.69 5.70
CA GLN A 111 -22.98 -24.12 5.08
C GLN A 111 -22.87 -23.66 3.63
N VAL A 112 -23.99 -23.66 2.89
CA VAL A 112 -24.02 -23.16 1.51
C VAL A 112 -23.85 -21.64 1.47
N GLY A 113 -24.50 -20.91 2.38
CA GLY A 113 -24.35 -19.47 2.53
C GLY A 113 -22.89 -19.08 2.83
N THR A 114 -22.22 -19.81 3.73
CA THR A 114 -20.80 -19.60 4.03
C THR A 114 -19.90 -19.80 2.81
N LYS A 115 -20.19 -20.80 1.97
CA LYS A 115 -19.46 -21.04 0.71
C LYS A 115 -19.79 -19.99 -0.36
N ALA A 116 -21.02 -19.48 -0.40
CA ALA A 116 -21.46 -18.51 -1.41
C ALA A 116 -20.94 -17.09 -1.12
N LEU A 117 -20.74 -16.75 0.15
CA LEU A 117 -20.36 -15.40 0.59
C LEU A 117 -19.10 -14.84 -0.13
N PRO A 118 -17.96 -15.56 -0.20
CA PRO A 118 -16.78 -15.03 -0.89
C PRO A 118 -17.00 -14.81 -2.39
N PHE A 119 -17.84 -15.64 -3.05
CA PHE A 119 -18.18 -15.41 -4.45
C PHE A 119 -19.08 -14.18 -4.63
N ALA A 120 -20.05 -13.97 -3.75
CA ALA A 120 -20.89 -12.78 -3.77
C ALA A 120 -20.06 -11.51 -3.58
N GLU A 121 -19.12 -11.51 -2.63
CA GLU A 121 -18.18 -10.40 -2.42
C GLU A 121 -17.30 -10.14 -3.66
N GLN A 122 -16.81 -11.19 -4.33
CA GLN A 122 -16.04 -11.05 -5.57
C GLN A 122 -16.87 -10.48 -6.72
N ILE A 123 -18.12 -10.91 -6.90
CA ILE A 123 -19.02 -10.40 -7.94
C ILE A 123 -19.29 -8.91 -7.69
N LEU A 124 -19.59 -8.51 -6.45
CA LEU A 124 -19.80 -7.11 -6.10
C LEU A 124 -18.55 -6.27 -6.37
N LYS A 125 -17.38 -6.81 -6.01
CA LYS A 125 -16.09 -6.17 -6.29
C LYS A 125 -15.88 -5.97 -7.80
N LEU A 126 -16.09 -7.00 -8.62
CA LEU A 126 -15.95 -6.91 -10.07
C LEU A 126 -16.96 -5.92 -10.69
N ASN A 127 -18.21 -5.94 -10.19
CA ASN A 127 -19.23 -4.97 -10.62
C ASN A 127 -18.79 -3.53 -10.32
N GLN A 128 -18.26 -3.28 -9.11
CA GLN A 128 -17.76 -1.95 -8.73
C GLN A 128 -16.54 -1.55 -9.57
N LEU A 129 -15.57 -2.46 -9.76
CA LEU A 129 -14.40 -2.22 -10.64
C LEU A 129 -14.83 -1.87 -12.07
N MET A 130 -15.84 -2.55 -12.60
CA MET A 130 -16.42 -2.22 -13.90
C MET A 130 -17.00 -0.79 -13.91
N LEU A 131 -17.81 -0.45 -12.90
CA LEU A 131 -18.39 0.89 -12.79
C LEU A 131 -17.30 1.97 -12.62
N ASP A 132 -16.26 1.70 -11.83
CA ASP A 132 -15.14 2.63 -11.61
C ASP A 132 -14.25 2.76 -12.86
N SER A 133 -14.15 1.70 -13.69
CA SER A 133 -13.36 1.74 -14.93
C SER A 133 -14.05 2.53 -16.03
N VAL A 134 -15.39 2.55 -16.04
CA VAL A 134 -16.22 3.26 -17.03
C VAL A 134 -16.71 4.59 -16.47
N GLY A 135 -16.76 4.71 -15.15
CA GLY A 135 -17.23 5.91 -14.45
C GLY A 135 -16.21 7.03 -14.42
N ASP A 136 -16.71 8.24 -14.37
CA ASP A 136 -15.89 9.43 -14.16
C ASP A 136 -15.49 9.53 -12.67
N ARG A 137 -14.26 9.20 -12.37
CA ARG A 137 -13.70 9.26 -11.00
C ARG A 137 -13.78 10.66 -10.40
N SER A 138 -13.89 11.70 -11.23
CA SER A 138 -14.07 13.08 -10.77
C SER A 138 -15.40 13.28 -10.04
N LYS A 139 -16.38 12.39 -10.20
CA LYS A 139 -17.68 12.46 -9.49
C LYS A 139 -17.61 11.89 -8.07
N ILE A 140 -16.55 11.17 -7.72
CA ILE A 140 -16.36 10.68 -6.36
C ILE A 140 -15.99 11.86 -5.47
N SER A 141 -16.86 12.18 -4.52
CA SER A 141 -16.70 13.25 -3.54
C SER A 141 -16.90 12.73 -2.12
N GLY A 142 -16.38 13.44 -1.17
CA GLY A 142 -16.49 13.07 0.25
C GLY A 142 -15.20 13.26 1.01
N LEU A 143 -15.10 12.61 2.17
CA LEU A 143 -13.94 12.66 3.05
C LEU A 143 -13.21 11.32 3.05
N LEU A 144 -11.92 11.34 2.72
CA LEU A 144 -10.98 10.23 2.89
C LEU A 144 -10.15 10.50 4.15
N ARG A 145 -10.24 9.63 5.14
CA ARG A 145 -9.44 9.67 6.35
C ARG A 145 -8.26 8.73 6.21
N LEU A 146 -7.07 9.30 6.04
CA LEU A 146 -5.82 8.57 5.80
C LEU A 146 -4.95 8.65 7.04
N GLY A 147 -4.58 7.51 7.61
CA GLY A 147 -3.56 7.40 8.66
C GLY A 147 -2.22 7.00 8.04
N ALA A 148 -1.12 7.60 8.50
CA ALA A 148 0.21 7.24 8.04
C ALA A 148 1.25 7.33 9.16
N VAL A 149 2.19 6.38 9.19
CA VAL A 149 3.37 6.46 10.04
C VAL A 149 4.37 7.47 9.48
N GLU A 150 5.20 8.04 10.35
CA GLU A 150 6.23 9.03 9.96
C GLU A 150 7.14 8.51 8.84
N SER A 151 7.43 7.21 8.81
CA SER A 151 8.26 6.59 7.78
C SER A 151 7.73 6.82 6.36
N ILE A 152 6.42 6.87 6.20
CA ILE A 152 5.77 7.10 4.92
C ILE A 152 5.58 8.59 4.68
N ILE A 153 5.27 9.35 5.73
CA ILE A 153 5.10 10.81 5.65
C ILE A 153 6.36 11.49 5.12
N HIS A 154 7.54 11.08 5.60
CA HIS A 154 8.83 11.65 5.22
C HIS A 154 9.39 11.13 3.89
N THR A 155 8.74 10.18 3.25
CA THR A 155 9.23 9.59 1.99
C THR A 155 8.28 9.88 0.83
N TRP A 156 7.40 8.98 0.53
CA TRP A 156 6.59 8.99 -0.69
C TRP A 156 5.12 9.44 -0.49
N LEU A 157 4.69 9.75 0.72
CA LEU A 157 3.33 10.26 0.96
C LEU A 157 2.98 11.49 0.12
N PRO A 158 3.86 12.51 -0.06
CA PRO A 158 3.53 13.67 -0.90
C PRO A 158 3.14 13.29 -2.33
N GLU A 159 3.83 12.32 -2.92
CA GLU A 159 3.51 11.82 -4.26
C GLU A 159 2.18 11.05 -4.26
N LEU A 160 1.90 10.26 -3.23
CA LEU A 160 0.60 9.60 -3.08
C LEU A 160 -0.54 10.62 -3.03
N LEU A 161 -0.42 11.65 -2.20
CA LEU A 161 -1.46 12.69 -2.07
C LEU A 161 -1.68 13.44 -3.38
N LYS A 162 -0.63 13.68 -4.15
CA LYS A 162 -0.73 14.26 -5.49
C LYS A 162 -1.54 13.37 -6.42
N ARG A 163 -1.19 12.07 -6.50
CA ARG A 163 -1.92 11.10 -7.36
C ARG A 163 -3.36 10.90 -6.92
N VAL A 164 -3.63 10.91 -5.61
CA VAL A 164 -5.00 10.84 -5.09
C VAL A 164 -5.79 12.06 -5.56
N ARG A 165 -5.24 13.27 -5.43
CA ARG A 165 -5.88 14.50 -5.88
C ARG A 165 -6.14 14.51 -7.41
N ASP A 166 -5.16 14.02 -8.18
CA ASP A 166 -5.30 13.95 -9.65
C ASP A 166 -6.36 12.93 -10.07
N ALA A 167 -6.46 11.79 -9.36
CA ALA A 167 -7.44 10.75 -9.64
C ALA A 167 -8.85 11.07 -9.08
N TYR A 168 -8.93 11.79 -7.96
CA TYR A 168 -10.16 12.09 -7.22
C TYR A 168 -10.22 13.57 -6.81
N PRO A 169 -10.41 14.52 -7.75
CA PRO A 169 -10.26 15.96 -7.50
C PRO A 169 -11.27 16.54 -6.52
N ASN A 170 -12.42 15.87 -6.31
CA ASN A 170 -13.47 16.31 -5.38
C ASN A 170 -13.43 15.61 -4.03
N LEU A 171 -12.34 14.87 -3.75
CA LEU A 171 -12.15 14.22 -2.47
C LEU A 171 -11.43 15.16 -1.49
N THR A 172 -11.98 15.32 -0.30
CA THR A 172 -11.28 15.98 0.81
C THR A 172 -10.45 14.93 1.55
N ILE A 173 -9.17 15.21 1.82
CA ILE A 173 -8.27 14.30 2.53
C ILE A 173 -8.03 14.84 3.93
N GLU A 174 -8.28 14.03 4.94
CA GLU A 174 -7.87 14.24 6.33
C GLU A 174 -6.72 13.28 6.65
N LEU A 175 -5.56 13.82 7.00
CA LEU A 175 -4.36 13.05 7.28
C LEU A 175 -4.07 13.01 8.78
N THR A 176 -3.88 11.82 9.32
CA THR A 176 -3.45 11.59 10.71
C THR A 176 -2.08 10.92 10.71
N GLY A 177 -1.07 11.58 11.30
CA GLY A 177 0.24 10.98 11.58
C GLY A 177 0.24 10.34 12.97
N ASP A 178 0.52 9.02 13.07
CA ASP A 178 0.55 8.33 14.37
C ASP A 178 1.39 7.03 14.28
N THR A 179 1.57 6.36 15.41
CA THR A 179 2.21 5.04 15.48
C THR A 179 1.32 3.96 14.86
N SER A 180 1.91 2.86 14.38
CA SER A 180 1.15 1.75 13.80
C SER A 180 0.09 1.19 14.75
N SER A 181 0.39 1.10 16.05
CA SER A 181 -0.56 0.58 17.05
C SER A 181 -1.82 1.45 17.17
N HIS A 182 -1.66 2.77 17.17
CA HIS A 182 -2.79 3.70 17.20
C HIS A 182 -3.55 3.70 15.88
N LEU A 183 -2.86 3.65 14.73
CA LEU A 183 -3.51 3.57 13.42
C LEU A 183 -4.34 2.28 13.27
N VAL A 184 -3.86 1.13 13.79
CA VAL A 184 -4.63 -0.12 13.83
C VAL A 184 -5.92 0.07 14.64
N ALA A 185 -5.85 0.70 15.80
CA ALA A 185 -7.03 0.96 16.65
C ALA A 185 -8.02 1.92 15.97
N GLN A 186 -7.52 3.00 15.33
CA GLN A 186 -8.35 3.96 14.60
C GLN A 186 -8.99 3.35 13.36
N LEU A 187 -8.29 2.46 12.63
CA LEU A 187 -8.84 1.73 11.51
C LEU A 187 -9.96 0.78 11.95
N ALA A 188 -9.74 0.03 13.04
CA ALA A 188 -10.74 -0.89 13.59
C ALA A 188 -12.00 -0.16 14.05
N SER A 189 -11.86 1.00 14.69
CA SER A 189 -12.99 1.83 15.15
C SER A 189 -13.65 2.67 14.03
N GLY A 190 -13.06 2.71 12.82
CA GLY A 190 -13.59 3.48 11.69
C GLY A 190 -13.32 4.99 11.75
N HIS A 191 -12.37 5.41 12.58
CA HIS A 191 -11.92 6.80 12.59
C HIS A 191 -11.03 7.13 11.37
N ILE A 192 -10.35 6.14 10.81
CA ILE A 192 -9.64 6.24 9.53
C ILE A 192 -10.13 5.15 8.55
N ASP A 193 -10.02 5.40 7.26
CA ASP A 193 -10.47 4.52 6.19
C ASP A 193 -9.31 3.67 5.64
N VAL A 194 -8.11 4.24 5.62
CA VAL A 194 -6.85 3.60 5.17
C VAL A 194 -5.74 3.93 6.16
N ALA A 195 -4.95 2.93 6.53
CA ALA A 195 -3.75 3.06 7.37
C ALA A 195 -2.51 2.63 6.58
N LEU A 196 -1.55 3.52 6.43
CA LEU A 196 -0.23 3.26 5.88
C LEU A 196 0.75 3.09 7.06
N GLN A 197 1.18 1.86 7.32
CA GLN A 197 1.81 1.47 8.59
C GLN A 197 2.87 0.38 8.42
N THR A 198 3.46 -0.07 9.53
CA THR A 198 4.54 -1.06 9.55
C THR A 198 4.11 -2.43 10.11
N THR A 199 2.86 -2.57 10.53
CA THR A 199 2.33 -3.78 11.17
C THR A 199 1.15 -4.32 10.40
N VAL A 200 1.09 -5.65 10.22
CA VAL A 200 -0.06 -6.30 9.58
C VAL A 200 -1.30 -6.16 10.47
N THR A 201 -2.39 -5.68 9.90
CA THR A 201 -3.67 -5.66 10.59
C THR A 201 -4.42 -6.96 10.32
N THR A 202 -4.80 -7.66 11.37
CA THR A 202 -5.62 -8.87 11.31
C THR A 202 -7.04 -8.54 11.73
N GLY A 203 -8.03 -8.95 10.92
CA GLY A 203 -9.44 -8.72 11.23
C GLY A 203 -10.34 -9.13 10.08
N THR A 204 -11.59 -9.50 10.37
CA THR A 204 -12.57 -9.92 9.36
C THR A 204 -13.05 -8.77 8.47
N GLU A 205 -13.02 -7.55 8.99
CA GLU A 205 -13.48 -6.34 8.28
C GLU A 205 -12.35 -5.51 7.65
N THR A 206 -11.10 -5.93 7.83
CA THR A 206 -9.94 -5.24 7.28
C THR A 206 -9.22 -6.10 6.26
N SER A 207 -8.52 -5.44 5.34
CA SER A 207 -7.58 -6.07 4.40
C SER A 207 -6.25 -5.33 4.46
N SER A 208 -5.18 -6.03 4.10
CA SER A 208 -3.84 -5.46 4.05
C SER A 208 -3.15 -5.81 2.73
N ILE A 209 -2.36 -4.87 2.22
CA ILE A 209 -1.51 -5.01 1.04
C ILE A 209 -0.08 -4.73 1.48
N ALA A 210 0.84 -5.65 1.21
CA ALA A 210 2.26 -5.39 1.40
C ALA A 210 2.74 -4.38 0.35
N LEU A 211 3.34 -3.28 0.80
CA LEU A 211 3.84 -2.22 -0.07
C LEU A 211 5.33 -2.42 -0.44
N GLY A 212 6.08 -3.10 0.42
CA GLY A 212 7.52 -3.26 0.34
C GLY A 212 8.18 -2.97 1.68
N SER A 213 9.44 -2.55 1.68
CA SER A 213 10.14 -2.21 2.91
C SER A 213 11.20 -1.13 2.66
N LEU A 214 11.60 -0.43 3.74
CA LEU A 214 12.68 0.55 3.71
C LEU A 214 13.91 -0.05 4.42
N PRO A 215 15.06 -0.14 3.72
CA PRO A 215 16.31 -0.54 4.35
C PRO A 215 16.67 0.40 5.49
N MET A 216 17.06 -0.17 6.63
CA MET A 216 17.51 0.57 7.81
C MET A 216 19.03 0.66 7.80
N CYS A 217 19.58 1.79 8.20
CA CYS A 217 21.01 1.99 8.35
C CYS A 217 21.34 2.73 9.63
N TRP A 218 22.52 2.45 10.21
CA TRP A 218 23.11 3.27 11.25
C TRP A 218 23.74 4.50 10.63
N ILE A 219 23.49 5.65 11.23
CA ILE A 219 23.96 6.95 10.77
C ILE A 219 24.61 7.73 11.91
N ALA A 220 25.57 8.55 11.55
CA ALA A 220 26.27 9.45 12.44
C ALA A 220 26.66 10.74 11.74
N SER A 221 26.92 11.78 12.53
CA SER A 221 27.62 12.96 12.03
C SER A 221 29.09 12.62 11.76
N PRO A 222 29.68 13.10 10.65
CA PRO A 222 31.13 13.02 10.43
C PRO A 222 31.97 13.65 11.56
N SER A 223 31.39 14.62 12.29
CA SER A 223 32.05 15.27 13.42
C SER A 223 32.40 14.33 14.59
N LEU A 224 31.73 13.20 14.69
CA LEU A 224 32.03 12.18 15.73
C LEU A 224 33.30 11.37 15.44
N ASN A 225 33.92 11.55 14.25
CA ASN A 225 35.16 10.86 13.83
C ASN A 225 35.16 9.34 14.09
N ILE A 226 34.03 8.70 13.83
CA ILE A 226 33.86 7.24 14.01
C ILE A 226 34.68 6.51 12.93
N SER A 227 35.35 5.43 13.33
CA SER A 227 36.15 4.59 12.41
C SER A 227 35.32 4.09 11.22
N ASP A 228 35.98 3.95 10.07
CA ASP A 228 35.39 3.35 8.86
C ASP A 228 35.34 1.81 8.90
N GLU A 229 35.78 1.20 10.00
CA GLU A 229 35.67 -0.23 10.25
C GLU A 229 34.23 -0.62 10.65
N ALA A 230 33.92 -1.92 10.51
CA ALA A 230 32.61 -2.42 10.90
C ALA A 230 32.50 -2.46 12.44
N LEU A 231 31.55 -1.71 12.98
CA LEU A 231 31.31 -1.64 14.42
C LEU A 231 30.49 -2.83 14.90
N SER A 232 30.88 -3.37 16.04
CA SER A 232 30.09 -4.32 16.82
C SER A 232 28.98 -3.59 17.59
N GLU A 233 28.02 -4.36 18.11
CA GLU A 233 26.94 -3.84 18.94
C GLU A 233 27.46 -3.20 20.23
N ALA A 234 28.51 -3.76 20.84
CA ALA A 234 29.14 -3.19 22.02
C ALA A 234 29.78 -1.82 21.74
N GLU A 235 30.42 -1.66 20.58
CA GLU A 235 30.96 -0.36 20.16
C GLU A 235 29.86 0.64 19.85
N LEU A 236 28.73 0.21 19.25
CA LEU A 236 27.56 1.07 19.05
C LEU A 236 26.94 1.50 20.38
N ALA A 237 26.88 0.60 21.38
CA ALA A 237 26.36 0.92 22.72
C ALA A 237 27.18 1.96 23.49
N ALA A 238 28.43 2.19 23.08
CA ALA A 238 29.29 3.22 23.68
C ALA A 238 28.84 4.66 23.30
N PHE A 239 28.01 4.84 22.26
CA PHE A 239 27.47 6.12 21.85
C PHE A 239 26.04 6.31 22.38
N PRO A 240 25.61 7.57 22.65
CA PRO A 240 24.20 7.86 22.83
C PRO A 240 23.42 7.49 21.56
N ILE A 241 22.40 6.66 21.69
CA ILE A 241 21.58 6.22 20.58
C ILE A 241 20.31 7.07 20.56
N ILE A 242 20.01 7.67 19.41
CA ILE A 242 18.79 8.44 19.20
C ILE A 242 17.83 7.57 18.41
N GLY A 243 16.73 7.17 19.05
CA GLY A 243 15.78 6.22 18.52
C GLY A 243 14.38 6.80 18.34
N PHE A 244 13.54 6.03 17.68
CA PHE A 244 12.11 6.33 17.50
C PHE A 244 11.34 6.28 18.84
N ALA A 245 10.10 6.74 18.80
CA ALA A 245 9.17 6.68 19.92
C ALA A 245 9.09 5.26 20.51
N ARG A 246 8.93 5.19 21.83
CA ARG A 246 8.76 3.91 22.56
C ARG A 246 7.62 3.09 21.93
N HIS A 247 7.78 1.78 21.93
CA HIS A 247 6.82 0.81 21.37
C HIS A 247 6.64 0.88 19.84
N SER A 248 7.44 1.69 19.13
CA SER A 248 7.54 1.56 17.67
C SER A 248 8.39 0.34 17.29
N LEU A 249 8.16 -0.22 16.10
CA LEU A 249 8.92 -1.37 15.63
C LEU A 249 10.45 -1.13 15.64
N PRO A 250 10.98 0.03 15.18
CA PRO A 250 12.41 0.30 15.28
C PRO A 250 12.93 0.40 16.72
N HIS A 251 12.13 0.94 17.65
CA HIS A 251 12.52 0.98 19.06
C HIS A 251 12.61 -0.42 19.67
N THR A 252 11.61 -1.28 19.43
CA THR A 252 11.62 -2.67 19.93
C THR A 252 12.84 -3.41 19.39
N PHE A 253 13.15 -3.24 18.09
CA PHE A 253 14.33 -3.83 17.50
C PHE A 253 15.63 -3.42 18.23
N LEU A 254 15.79 -2.12 18.56
CA LEU A 254 16.97 -1.64 19.27
C LEU A 254 17.09 -2.25 20.68
N VAL A 255 15.99 -2.32 21.40
CA VAL A 255 15.96 -2.94 22.73
C VAL A 255 16.36 -4.41 22.63
N ASP A 256 15.73 -5.18 21.75
CA ASP A 256 16.01 -6.61 21.55
C ASP A 256 17.47 -6.83 21.11
N LEU A 257 18.01 -5.95 20.24
CA LEU A 257 19.39 -6.03 19.79
C LEU A 257 20.37 -5.93 20.97
N PHE A 258 20.27 -4.88 21.78
CA PHE A 258 21.21 -4.64 22.88
C PHE A 258 21.00 -5.61 24.05
N GLU A 259 19.78 -6.06 24.31
CA GLU A 259 19.52 -7.13 25.27
C GLU A 259 20.16 -8.46 24.83
N SER A 260 20.09 -8.78 23.54
CA SER A 260 20.63 -10.04 23.01
C SER A 260 22.15 -10.16 23.08
N VAL A 261 22.86 -9.03 23.04
CA VAL A 261 24.34 -8.98 23.13
C VAL A 261 24.87 -8.68 24.54
N GLY A 262 23.96 -8.58 25.51
CA GLY A 262 24.33 -8.34 26.91
C GLY A 262 24.70 -6.90 27.23
N GLU A 263 24.26 -5.93 26.43
CA GLU A 263 24.47 -4.49 26.65
C GLU A 263 23.16 -3.76 27.02
N PRO A 264 22.47 -4.15 28.11
CA PRO A 264 21.20 -3.55 28.51
C PRO A 264 21.34 -2.09 28.99
N THR A 265 22.57 -1.62 29.13
CA THR A 265 22.90 -0.25 29.57
C THR A 265 22.99 0.74 28.42
N ALA A 266 22.80 0.31 27.16
CA ALA A 266 22.80 1.22 26.02
C ALA A 266 21.78 2.36 26.22
N GLN A 267 22.28 3.61 26.08
CA GLN A 267 21.43 4.78 26.28
C GLN A 267 20.59 5.08 25.04
N ILE A 268 19.34 4.63 25.03
CA ILE A 268 18.39 4.89 23.93
C ILE A 268 17.53 6.08 24.28
N ASN A 269 17.76 7.21 23.59
CA ASN A 269 17.00 8.44 23.71
C ASN A 269 15.83 8.43 22.70
N CYS A 270 14.61 8.26 23.16
CA CYS A 270 13.45 8.10 22.29
C CYS A 270 12.88 9.45 21.87
N MET A 271 12.61 9.61 20.57
CA MET A 271 11.97 10.79 19.99
C MET A 271 10.81 10.39 19.10
N SER A 272 9.73 11.19 19.10
CA SER A 272 8.56 10.95 18.25
C SER A 272 8.66 11.59 16.86
N SER A 273 9.60 12.51 16.66
CA SER A 273 9.80 13.22 15.40
C SER A 273 11.08 12.78 14.70
N VAL A 274 10.94 12.25 13.49
CA VAL A 274 12.06 11.88 12.61
C VAL A 274 12.95 13.08 12.30
N ALA A 275 12.37 14.25 12.06
CA ALA A 275 13.13 15.47 11.81
C ALA A 275 14.03 15.83 13.02
N ALA A 276 13.51 15.69 14.24
CA ALA A 276 14.30 15.92 15.46
C ALA A 276 15.46 14.91 15.57
N ILE A 277 15.21 13.62 15.28
CA ILE A 277 16.26 12.59 15.28
C ILE A 277 17.39 13.00 14.31
N ILE A 278 17.04 13.35 13.07
CA ILE A 278 18.02 13.72 12.04
C ILE A 278 18.85 14.95 12.49
N HIS A 279 18.20 15.99 13.01
CA HIS A 279 18.91 17.18 13.50
C HIS A 279 19.86 16.86 14.65
N MET A 280 19.42 16.08 15.63
CA MET A 280 20.26 15.68 16.76
C MET A 280 21.50 14.89 16.32
N VAL A 281 21.33 13.98 15.33
CA VAL A 281 22.48 13.23 14.81
C VAL A 281 23.42 14.12 14.01
N ILE A 282 22.92 15.05 13.20
CA ILE A 282 23.75 16.04 12.48
C ILE A 282 24.59 16.86 13.45
N ASP A 283 24.00 17.29 14.55
CA ASP A 283 24.66 18.11 15.58
C ASP A 283 25.62 17.29 16.47
N GLY A 284 25.74 15.97 16.22
CA GLY A 284 26.70 15.10 16.91
C GLY A 284 26.28 14.65 18.31
N PHE A 285 24.99 14.74 18.67
CA PHE A 285 24.51 14.27 19.99
C PHE A 285 24.56 12.74 20.17
N GLY A 286 24.72 12.01 19.06
CA GLY A 286 24.81 10.56 19.09
C GLY A 286 24.66 9.95 17.71
N ILE A 287 24.38 8.66 17.69
CA ILE A 287 24.14 7.86 16.50
C ILE A 287 22.65 7.46 16.42
N ALA A 288 22.14 7.14 15.23
CA ALA A 288 20.78 6.64 15.10
C ALA A 288 20.66 5.51 14.07
N VAL A 289 19.60 4.72 14.19
CA VAL A 289 19.18 3.77 13.15
C VAL A 289 17.91 4.27 12.51
N LEU A 290 17.96 4.56 11.20
CA LEU A 290 16.86 5.12 10.44
C LEU A 290 16.75 4.43 9.07
N PRO A 291 15.57 4.46 8.42
CA PRO A 291 15.49 4.18 6.99
C PRO A 291 16.44 5.10 6.21
N SER A 292 17.29 4.53 5.39
CA SER A 292 18.22 5.30 4.55
C SER A 292 17.51 6.33 3.66
N ALA A 293 16.27 6.04 3.29
CA ALA A 293 15.41 6.93 2.51
C ALA A 293 15.13 8.30 3.19
N PHE A 294 15.25 8.39 4.52
CA PHE A 294 15.01 9.67 5.24
C PHE A 294 16.15 10.66 5.12
N VAL A 295 17.33 10.15 4.91
CA VAL A 295 18.58 10.92 4.99
C VAL A 295 19.34 10.98 3.67
N MET A 296 18.63 10.70 2.55
CA MET A 296 19.22 10.70 1.19
C MET A 296 19.97 12.01 0.91
N LYS A 297 19.36 13.15 1.27
CA LYS A 297 19.94 14.47 1.06
C LYS A 297 21.13 14.71 1.99
N GLU A 298 21.00 14.39 3.25
CA GLU A 298 22.04 14.55 4.25
C GLU A 298 23.27 13.69 3.96
N LEU A 299 23.05 12.48 3.41
CA LEU A 299 24.12 11.60 2.92
C LEU A 299 24.80 12.19 1.67
N ALA A 300 24.02 12.68 0.71
CA ALA A 300 24.55 13.30 -0.51
C ALA A 300 25.36 14.58 -0.20
N ASP A 301 24.89 15.38 0.78
CA ASP A 301 25.54 16.61 1.24
C ASP A 301 26.69 16.34 2.24
N ALA A 302 27.02 15.08 2.52
CA ALA A 302 28.02 14.64 3.51
C ALA A 302 27.80 15.22 4.92
N ARG A 303 26.57 15.57 5.29
CA ARG A 303 26.20 16.01 6.63
C ARG A 303 26.00 14.84 7.58
N LEU A 304 25.68 13.67 7.03
CA LEU A 304 25.61 12.39 7.71
C LEU A 304 26.44 11.35 6.95
N GLN A 305 26.87 10.34 7.65
CA GLN A 305 27.53 9.16 7.10
C GLN A 305 26.83 7.89 7.56
N MET A 306 26.80 6.86 6.70
CA MET A 306 26.37 5.52 7.10
C MET A 306 27.51 4.81 7.79
N LEU A 307 27.21 4.22 8.96
CA LEU A 307 28.16 3.39 9.69
C LEU A 307 28.14 1.96 9.15
N LYS A 308 29.30 1.38 9.00
CA LYS A 308 29.45 -0.06 8.76
C LYS A 308 29.23 -0.80 10.07
N VAL A 309 28.41 -1.84 10.06
CA VAL A 309 28.06 -2.61 11.25
C VAL A 309 28.18 -4.10 10.97
N THR A 310 28.49 -4.88 12.01
CA THR A 310 28.61 -6.34 11.90
C THR A 310 27.26 -7.01 11.72
N HIS A 311 26.22 -6.54 12.38
CA HIS A 311 24.86 -7.03 12.23
C HIS A 311 24.00 -6.11 11.35
N ARG A 312 23.31 -6.72 10.38
CA ARG A 312 22.37 -5.98 9.54
C ARG A 312 21.07 -5.68 10.29
N VAL A 313 20.64 -4.43 10.19
CA VAL A 313 19.33 -4.04 10.69
C VAL A 313 18.27 -4.55 9.71
N PRO A 314 17.21 -5.23 10.18
CA PRO A 314 16.10 -5.62 9.32
C PRO A 314 15.46 -4.41 8.64
N ALA A 315 15.04 -4.58 7.39
CA ALA A 315 14.31 -3.54 6.69
C ALA A 315 12.94 -3.32 7.35
N LEU A 316 12.51 -2.06 7.40
CA LEU A 316 11.22 -1.67 7.96
C LEU A 316 10.09 -2.01 6.98
N PRO A 317 9.18 -2.96 7.28
CA PRO A 317 8.11 -3.33 6.38
C PRO A 317 7.08 -2.20 6.28
N LEU A 318 6.49 -2.04 5.10
CA LEU A 318 5.41 -1.08 4.84
C LEU A 318 4.17 -1.80 4.34
N ILE A 319 3.03 -1.42 4.89
CA ILE A 319 1.75 -2.08 4.68
C ILE A 319 0.66 -1.01 4.54
N ALA A 320 -0.20 -1.17 3.55
CA ALA A 320 -1.47 -0.46 3.48
C ALA A 320 -2.57 -1.36 4.02
N ALA A 321 -3.20 -0.97 5.12
CA ALA A 321 -4.38 -1.63 5.66
C ALA A 321 -5.62 -0.75 5.42
N TYR A 322 -6.75 -1.35 5.10
CA TYR A 322 -7.99 -0.64 4.83
C TYR A 322 -9.21 -1.43 5.27
N ARG A 323 -10.31 -0.72 5.55
CA ARG A 323 -11.60 -1.36 5.85
C ARG A 323 -12.26 -1.84 4.58
N ARG A 324 -12.74 -3.09 4.61
CA ARG A 324 -13.58 -3.61 3.54
C ARG A 324 -14.95 -2.95 3.62
N ASN A 325 -15.33 -2.25 2.59
CA ASN A 325 -16.66 -1.66 2.46
C ASN A 325 -17.32 -2.17 1.18
N PRO A 326 -18.44 -2.93 1.27
CA PRO A 326 -19.13 -3.39 0.06
C PRO A 326 -19.69 -2.26 -0.81
N ASP A 327 -19.96 -1.10 -0.21
CA ASP A 327 -20.56 0.05 -0.90
C ASP A 327 -19.52 0.95 -1.55
N SER A 328 -18.23 0.77 -1.25
CA SER A 328 -17.18 1.64 -1.77
C SER A 328 -15.85 0.93 -1.86
N LEU A 329 -15.25 0.90 -3.03
CA LEU A 329 -13.88 0.43 -3.25
C LEU A 329 -12.83 1.53 -3.05
N LEU A 330 -13.23 2.74 -2.67
CA LEU A 330 -12.30 3.86 -2.51
C LEU A 330 -11.13 3.52 -1.58
N PRO A 331 -11.31 2.96 -0.37
CA PRO A 331 -10.18 2.61 0.50
C PRO A 331 -9.22 1.60 -0.14
N GLU A 332 -9.75 0.59 -0.83
CA GLU A 332 -8.93 -0.38 -1.58
C GLU A 332 -8.18 0.29 -2.73
N SER A 333 -8.83 1.15 -3.51
CA SER A 333 -8.22 1.87 -4.63
C SER A 333 -7.08 2.79 -4.15
N ILE A 334 -7.24 3.43 -2.99
CA ILE A 334 -6.18 4.23 -2.36
C ILE A 334 -5.00 3.35 -1.92
N ALA A 335 -5.27 2.17 -1.33
CA ALA A 335 -4.22 1.23 -0.95
C ALA A 335 -3.44 0.69 -2.17
N GLN A 336 -4.13 0.43 -3.29
CA GLN A 336 -3.49 0.05 -4.56
C GLN A 336 -2.66 1.20 -5.15
N LEU A 337 -3.16 2.43 -5.06
CA LEU A 337 -2.41 3.61 -5.49
C LEU A 337 -1.15 3.81 -4.64
N ALA A 338 -1.24 3.57 -3.33
CA ALA A 338 -0.09 3.58 -2.42
C ALA A 338 0.97 2.53 -2.82
N LEU A 339 0.53 1.32 -3.21
CA LEU A 339 1.44 0.30 -3.74
C LEU A 339 2.14 0.79 -5.01
N ALA A 340 1.39 1.34 -5.97
CA ALA A 340 1.97 1.86 -7.21
C ALA A 340 3.01 2.98 -6.95
N VAL A 341 2.70 3.91 -6.02
CA VAL A 341 3.64 4.98 -5.64
C VAL A 341 4.90 4.41 -4.99
N MET A 342 4.76 3.43 -4.09
CA MET A 342 5.91 2.80 -3.43
C MET A 342 6.79 2.03 -4.44
N LEU A 343 6.19 1.35 -5.44
CA LEU A 343 6.92 0.68 -6.52
C LEU A 343 7.74 1.69 -7.34
N ASP A 344 7.13 2.80 -7.73
CA ASP A 344 7.82 3.86 -8.46
C ASP A 344 8.94 4.49 -7.62
N PHE A 345 8.68 4.72 -6.32
CA PHE A 345 9.69 5.22 -5.39
C PHE A 345 10.90 4.28 -5.30
N ALA A 346 10.66 2.97 -5.22
CA ALA A 346 11.72 1.97 -5.18
C ALA A 346 12.51 1.89 -6.50
N LEU A 347 11.83 1.98 -7.64
CA LEU A 347 12.47 1.96 -8.96
C LEU A 347 13.35 3.19 -9.20
N VAL A 348 12.90 4.36 -8.75
CA VAL A 348 13.64 5.61 -8.93
C VAL A 348 14.87 5.71 -8.02
N ASN A 349 14.73 5.30 -6.75
CA ASN A 349 15.77 5.53 -5.74
C ASN A 349 16.70 4.31 -5.55
N GLY A 350 16.30 3.14 -6.00
CA GLY A 350 17.10 1.91 -5.93
C GLY A 350 17.00 1.15 -4.60
N PRO A 351 17.57 -0.07 -4.56
CA PRO A 351 17.37 -1.01 -3.46
C PRO A 351 18.04 -0.57 -2.14
N GLN A 352 18.95 0.40 -2.17
CA GLN A 352 19.55 0.96 -0.96
C GLN A 352 18.57 1.86 -0.19
N PHE A 353 17.49 2.34 -0.83
CA PHE A 353 16.50 3.24 -0.22
C PHE A 353 15.11 2.64 -0.10
N ALA A 354 14.77 1.69 -0.98
CA ALA A 354 13.47 1.02 -0.93
C ALA A 354 13.55 -0.37 -1.58
N LEU A 355 12.89 -1.35 -0.96
CA LEU A 355 12.79 -2.72 -1.44
C LEU A 355 11.36 -3.01 -1.88
N LEU A 356 11.22 -3.72 -2.98
CA LEU A 356 9.92 -4.19 -3.48
C LEU A 356 9.32 -5.22 -2.52
N PRO A 357 7.98 -5.36 -2.49
CA PRO A 357 7.34 -6.41 -1.72
C PRO A 357 7.84 -7.77 -2.26
N GLU A 358 8.23 -8.66 -1.34
CA GLU A 358 8.45 -10.05 -1.73
C GLU A 358 7.14 -10.59 -2.29
N THR A 359 7.15 -11.10 -3.51
CA THR A 359 6.03 -11.86 -4.03
C THR A 359 5.81 -13.01 -3.06
N VAL A 360 4.64 -13.02 -2.41
CA VAL A 360 4.25 -14.11 -1.50
C VAL A 360 4.32 -15.40 -2.33
N ASN A 361 5.44 -16.09 -2.25
CA ASN A 361 5.58 -17.43 -2.74
C ASN A 361 4.56 -18.27 -1.97
N ALA A 362 3.77 -19.03 -2.71
CA ALA A 362 2.81 -19.99 -2.18
C ALA A 362 3.46 -20.82 -1.05
N PRO A 363 2.68 -21.23 -0.02
CA PRO A 363 3.21 -22.04 1.07
C PRO A 363 3.92 -23.27 0.49
N PRO A 364 5.01 -23.72 1.11
CA PRO A 364 5.71 -24.90 0.65
C PRO A 364 4.70 -26.06 0.62
N SER A 365 4.57 -26.69 -0.55
CA SER A 365 3.85 -27.93 -0.72
C SER A 365 4.54 -28.96 0.20
N ASN A 366 3.85 -29.37 1.30
CA ASN A 366 4.22 -30.53 2.07
C ASN A 366 4.26 -31.73 1.14
N THR A 367 5.45 -32.18 0.81
CA THR A 367 5.74 -33.55 0.40
C THR A 367 6.12 -34.37 1.61
#